data_d0296abfa1163bc2328fc24ff257cb9b
#
_entry.id   d0296abfa1163bc2328fc24ff257cb9b
#
_cell.length_a   1.000
_cell.length_b   1.000
_cell.length_c   1.000
_cell.angle_alpha   90.00
_cell.angle_beta   90.00
_cell.angle_gamma   90.00
#
_symmetry.space_group_name_H-M   'P 1'
#
loop_
_entity.id
_entity.type
_entity.pdbx_description
1 polymer ?
#
loop_
_entity_poly.entity_id
_entity_poly.type
_entity_poly.pdbx_seq_one_letter_code
_entity_poly.pdbx_strand_id
1 'polypeptide(L)'
;MRKLFSISILMILIISISSSEILANSPRDSSSNNYLTFSWFFKPASLGTKFRIANNVYATGNIDYRDSTKDLEFQAGAVYLFPAKILIFKLYAGGGYQFSRNEGFQYPYISVGTNFLFLFSEILYPMKSGLDPKYRAGFSIKF
;
A
#
# COMPACT_ATOMS: atom_id res chain seq x y z
N MET A 1 -3.51 -15.70 -17.60
CA MET A 1 -2.95 -15.83 -16.26
C MET A 1 -1.41 -15.82 -16.22
N ARG A 2 -0.68 -16.61 -17.03
CA ARG A 2 0.81 -16.63 -17.01
C ARG A 2 1.49 -15.28 -17.28
N LYS A 3 0.95 -14.43 -18.19
CA LYS A 3 1.55 -13.13 -18.51
C LYS A 3 1.39 -12.08 -17.40
N LEU A 4 0.29 -12.12 -16.66
CA LEU A 4 0.07 -11.22 -15.51
C LEU A 4 1.00 -11.57 -14.33
N PHE A 5 1.26 -12.85 -14.11
CA PHE A 5 2.19 -13.29 -13.08
C PHE A 5 3.63 -12.83 -13.35
N SER A 6 4.06 -12.88 -14.63
CA SER A 6 5.40 -12.40 -15.03
C SER A 6 5.56 -10.89 -14.86
N ILE A 7 4.53 -10.10 -15.15
CA ILE A 7 4.57 -8.63 -14.98
C ILE A 7 4.64 -8.26 -13.49
N SER A 8 3.92 -8.98 -12.64
CA SER A 8 3.95 -8.74 -11.19
C SER A 8 5.33 -9.05 -10.60
N ILE A 9 5.98 -10.13 -11.02
CA ILE A 9 7.34 -10.48 -10.58
C ILE A 9 8.35 -9.44 -11.07
N LEU A 10 8.22 -8.98 -12.31
CA LEU A 10 9.10 -7.95 -12.86
C LEU A 10 8.97 -6.61 -12.13
N MET A 11 7.76 -6.20 -11.78
CA MET A 11 7.49 -5.00 -10.97
C MET A 11 8.11 -5.11 -9.57
N ILE A 12 8.00 -6.26 -8.92
CA ILE A 12 8.61 -6.51 -7.62
C ILE A 12 10.14 -6.42 -7.71
N LEU A 13 10.73 -6.96 -8.77
CA LEU A 13 12.18 -6.90 -9.00
C LEU A 13 12.67 -5.47 -9.23
N ILE A 14 11.94 -4.67 -10.02
CA ILE A 14 12.27 -3.26 -10.30
C ILE A 14 12.17 -2.42 -9.03
N ILE A 15 11.14 -2.61 -8.21
CA ILE A 15 10.98 -1.88 -6.94
C ILE A 15 12.09 -2.26 -5.96
N SER A 16 12.52 -3.51 -5.93
CA SER A 16 13.61 -3.99 -5.07
C SER A 16 14.97 -3.42 -5.47
N ILE A 17 15.23 -3.27 -6.76
CA ILE A 17 16.49 -2.71 -7.29
C ILE A 17 16.54 -1.20 -7.05
N SER A 18 15.43 -0.49 -7.28
CA SER A 18 15.37 0.97 -7.08
C SER A 18 15.51 1.36 -5.60
N SER A 19 15.04 0.53 -4.68
CA SER A 19 15.16 0.78 -3.25
C SER A 19 16.59 0.58 -2.72
N SER A 20 17.40 -0.25 -3.34
CA SER A 20 18.79 -0.48 -2.93
C SER A 20 19.72 0.71 -3.25
N GLU A 21 19.46 1.47 -4.31
CA GLU A 21 20.26 2.65 -4.68
C GLU A 21 19.91 3.88 -3.84
N ILE A 22 18.66 4.05 -3.44
CA ILE A 22 18.22 5.17 -2.57
C ILE A 22 18.79 4.99 -1.14
N LEU A 23 19.03 3.76 -0.71
CA LEU A 23 19.59 3.44 0.61
C LEU A 23 21.09 3.70 0.74
N ALA A 24 21.83 3.81 -0.36
CA ALA A 24 23.29 3.99 -0.33
C ALA A 24 23.74 5.41 0.07
N ASN A 25 22.87 6.41 0.03
CA ASN A 25 23.19 7.82 0.26
C ASN A 25 22.53 8.46 1.48
N SER A 26 21.87 7.73 2.34
CA SER A 26 21.24 8.28 3.56
C SER A 26 22.14 8.08 4.78
N PRO A 27 22.33 9.11 5.65
CA PRO A 27 23.09 8.94 6.88
C PRO A 27 22.47 7.82 7.71
N ARG A 28 23.31 6.91 8.17
CA ARG A 28 22.97 5.79 9.04
C ARG A 28 22.29 6.26 10.31
N ASP A 29 20.97 6.33 10.28
CA ASP A 29 20.21 6.29 11.51
C ASP A 29 18.96 5.43 11.31
N SER A 30 18.94 4.33 12.07
CA SER A 30 17.84 3.43 12.36
C SER A 30 17.01 2.91 11.18
N SER A 31 17.22 1.63 10.86
CA SER A 31 16.30 0.71 10.20
C SER A 31 15.18 1.38 9.38
N SER A 32 15.43 1.64 8.12
CA SER A 32 14.39 2.03 7.17
C SER A 32 13.35 0.91 7.08
N ASN A 33 12.28 1.05 7.86
CA ASN A 33 11.20 0.08 7.89
C ASN A 33 10.26 0.35 6.72
N ASN A 34 10.63 -0.07 5.53
CA ASN A 34 9.75 -0.07 4.38
C ASN A 34 8.91 -1.34 4.38
N TYR A 35 7.73 -1.29 3.77
CA TYR A 35 6.83 -2.43 3.72
C TYR A 35 6.37 -2.68 2.29
N LEU A 36 6.35 -3.95 1.91
CA LEU A 36 5.67 -4.46 0.74
C LEU A 36 4.39 -5.16 1.21
N THR A 37 3.26 -4.84 0.61
CA THR A 37 1.96 -5.36 1.02
C THR A 37 1.28 -6.12 -0.12
N PHE A 38 0.73 -7.29 0.21
CA PHE A 38 -0.06 -8.11 -0.70
C PHE A 38 -1.41 -8.37 -0.07
N SER A 39 -2.49 -8.05 -0.76
CA SER A 39 -3.85 -8.34 -0.33
C SER A 39 -4.55 -9.19 -1.38
N TRP A 40 -5.16 -10.30 -0.94
CA TRP A 40 -6.02 -11.12 -1.77
C TRP A 40 -7.18 -11.74 -0.99
N PHE A 41 -7.23 -11.56 0.32
CA PHE A 41 -8.31 -12.12 1.16
C PHE A 41 -9.65 -11.47 0.88
N PHE A 42 -9.62 -10.19 0.45
CA PHE A 42 -10.80 -9.44 0.02
C PHE A 42 -10.59 -8.91 -1.38
N LYS A 43 -11.68 -8.67 -2.11
CA LYS A 43 -11.62 -8.00 -3.41
C LYS A 43 -11.60 -6.49 -3.21
N PRO A 44 -10.76 -5.77 -3.91
CA PRO A 44 -9.84 -6.18 -4.97
C PRO A 44 -8.55 -6.81 -4.43
N ALA A 45 -7.92 -7.66 -5.24
CA ALA A 45 -6.54 -8.07 -4.99
C ALA A 45 -5.62 -6.87 -5.16
N SER A 46 -4.69 -6.64 -4.24
CA SER A 46 -3.80 -5.48 -4.31
C SER A 46 -2.34 -5.81 -4.01
N LEU A 47 -1.48 -5.04 -4.65
CA LEU A 47 -0.06 -4.98 -4.39
C LEU A 47 0.28 -3.56 -3.98
N GLY A 48 0.94 -3.38 -2.87
CA GLY A 48 1.28 -2.06 -2.37
C GLY A 48 2.65 -1.97 -1.73
N THR A 49 3.07 -0.75 -1.50
CA THR A 49 4.31 -0.44 -0.80
C THR A 49 4.11 0.76 0.12
N LYS A 50 4.88 0.79 1.22
CA LYS A 50 4.96 1.90 2.16
C LYS A 50 6.43 2.25 2.36
N PHE A 51 6.82 3.43 1.92
CA PHE A 51 8.19 3.95 2.09
C PHE A 51 8.21 4.99 3.20
N ARG A 52 9.11 4.83 4.14
CA ARG A 52 9.31 5.81 5.22
C ARG A 52 9.91 7.09 4.65
N ILE A 53 9.21 8.21 4.82
CA ILE A 53 9.66 9.55 4.38
C ILE A 53 10.01 10.47 5.55
N ALA A 54 9.45 10.21 6.73
CA ALA A 54 9.76 10.93 7.97
C ALA A 54 9.46 10.04 9.18
N ASN A 55 9.69 10.54 10.39
CA ASN A 55 9.34 9.82 11.61
C ASN A 55 7.84 9.49 11.60
N ASN A 56 7.54 8.18 11.58
CA ASN A 56 6.19 7.64 11.57
C ASN A 56 5.32 8.02 10.35
N VAL A 57 5.89 8.70 9.34
CA VAL A 57 5.18 9.05 8.08
C VAL A 57 5.71 8.20 6.95
N TYR A 58 4.80 7.59 6.21
CA TYR A 58 5.10 6.73 5.07
C TYR A 58 4.35 7.20 3.84
N ALA A 59 5.06 7.35 2.72
CA ALA A 59 4.44 7.42 1.41
C ALA A 59 3.92 6.05 1.04
N THR A 60 2.72 5.98 0.47
CA THR A 60 2.07 4.72 0.06
C THR A 60 1.76 4.72 -1.42
N GLY A 61 1.97 3.59 -2.05
CA GLY A 61 1.53 3.32 -3.40
C GLY A 61 0.89 1.95 -3.47
N ASN A 62 -0.29 1.83 -4.09
CA ASN A 62 -0.98 0.56 -4.26
C ASN A 62 -1.52 0.42 -5.67
N ILE A 63 -1.58 -0.81 -6.13
CA ILE A 63 -2.21 -1.21 -7.38
C ILE A 63 -3.27 -2.24 -7.04
N ASP A 64 -4.52 -1.91 -7.31
CA ASP A 64 -5.67 -2.79 -7.12
C ASP A 64 -6.10 -3.36 -8.47
N TYR A 65 -6.35 -4.65 -8.51
CA TYR A 65 -6.96 -5.31 -9.65
C TYR A 65 -8.43 -5.58 -9.39
N ARG A 66 -9.30 -4.87 -10.09
CA ARG A 66 -10.75 -5.08 -10.04
C ARG A 66 -11.16 -6.10 -11.08
N ASP A 67 -11.49 -7.31 -10.63
CA ASP A 67 -11.86 -8.44 -11.51
C ASP A 67 -13.16 -8.19 -12.29
N SER A 68 -14.12 -7.48 -11.68
CA SER A 68 -15.43 -7.19 -12.29
C SER A 68 -15.35 -6.34 -13.57
N THR A 69 -14.43 -5.39 -13.61
CA THR A 69 -14.21 -4.47 -14.74
C THR A 69 -12.91 -4.75 -15.49
N LYS A 70 -12.10 -5.71 -15.01
CA LYS A 70 -10.74 -5.99 -15.48
C LYS A 70 -9.86 -4.73 -15.53
N ASP A 71 -10.09 -3.82 -14.60
CA ASP A 71 -9.41 -2.53 -14.52
C ASP A 71 -8.31 -2.54 -13.46
N LEU A 72 -7.29 -1.74 -13.70
CA LEU A 72 -6.22 -1.46 -12.74
C LEU A 72 -6.46 -0.08 -12.13
N GLU A 73 -6.56 -0.07 -10.82
CA GLU A 73 -6.68 1.14 -10.02
C GLU A 73 -5.35 1.39 -9.29
N PHE A 74 -4.87 2.61 -9.40
CA PHE A 74 -3.65 3.06 -8.75
C PHE A 74 -4.02 3.97 -7.59
N GLN A 75 -3.30 3.83 -6.49
CA GLN A 75 -3.49 4.72 -5.34
C GLN A 75 -2.14 5.24 -4.89
N ALA A 76 -2.10 6.52 -4.64
CA ALA A 76 -0.94 7.20 -4.07
C ALA A 76 -1.39 8.03 -2.86
N GLY A 77 -0.63 7.97 -1.78
CA GLY A 77 -0.99 8.67 -0.56
C GLY A 77 0.11 8.67 0.49
N ALA A 78 -0.28 9.03 1.69
CA ALA A 78 0.59 8.96 2.85
C ALA A 78 -0.19 8.46 4.07
N VAL A 79 0.51 7.75 4.95
CA VAL A 79 -0.03 7.27 6.22
C VAL A 79 0.89 7.66 7.37
N TYR A 80 0.29 7.93 8.51
CA TYR A 80 0.96 8.13 9.78
C TYR A 80 0.83 6.86 10.62
N LEU A 81 1.95 6.28 11.02
CA LEU A 81 2.02 5.13 11.90
C LEU A 81 2.03 5.62 13.34
N PHE A 82 1.01 5.29 14.11
CA PHE A 82 0.93 5.69 15.52
C PHE A 82 2.05 5.02 16.33
N PRO A 83 2.78 5.79 17.14
CA PRO A 83 3.87 5.25 17.97
C PRO A 83 3.36 4.33 19.08
N ALA A 84 2.09 4.48 19.48
CA ALA A 84 1.46 3.63 20.47
C ALA A 84 1.22 2.23 19.89
N LYS A 85 1.80 1.23 20.56
CA LYS A 85 1.49 -0.18 20.28
C LYS A 85 0.36 -0.60 21.21
N ILE A 86 -0.76 -0.99 20.63
CA ILE A 86 -1.82 -1.68 21.37
C ILE A 86 -1.50 -3.17 21.28
N LEU A 87 -0.87 -3.71 22.33
CA LEU A 87 -0.29 -5.05 22.33
C LEU A 87 0.80 -5.18 21.24
N ILE A 88 0.51 -6.00 20.24
CA ILE A 88 1.39 -6.30 19.09
C ILE A 88 0.90 -5.63 17.80
N PHE A 89 -0.20 -4.87 17.87
CA PHE A 89 -0.77 -4.16 16.73
C PHE A 89 -0.16 -2.77 16.57
N LYS A 90 0.22 -2.42 15.36
CA LYS A 90 0.64 -1.08 14.97
C LYS A 90 -0.47 -0.46 14.14
N LEU A 91 -1.13 0.56 14.69
CA LEU A 91 -2.18 1.28 14.01
C LEU A 91 -1.58 2.34 13.08
N TYR A 92 -2.25 2.60 11.97
CA TYR A 92 -1.94 3.71 11.08
C TYR A 92 -3.21 4.32 10.49
N ALA A 93 -3.14 5.59 10.16
CA ALA A 93 -4.18 6.29 9.44
C ALA A 93 -3.56 7.24 8.41
N GLY A 94 -4.28 7.51 7.36
CA GLY A 94 -3.80 8.38 6.31
C GLY A 94 -4.81 8.62 5.22
N GLY A 95 -4.34 8.98 4.06
CA GLY A 95 -5.19 9.22 2.91
C GLY A 95 -4.38 9.46 1.65
N GLY A 96 -5.08 9.64 0.55
CA GLY A 96 -4.48 9.82 -0.74
C GLY A 96 -5.52 9.99 -1.84
N TYR A 97 -5.09 9.70 -3.04
CA TYR A 97 -5.90 9.79 -4.24
C TYR A 97 -5.91 8.46 -4.98
N GLN A 98 -7.06 8.14 -5.57
CA GLN A 98 -7.24 6.99 -6.43
C GLN A 98 -7.33 7.42 -7.88
N PHE A 99 -6.67 6.66 -8.75
CA PHE A 99 -6.65 6.80 -10.19
C PHE A 99 -7.05 5.47 -10.83
N SER A 100 -7.83 5.50 -11.86
CA SER A 100 -8.13 4.33 -12.68
C SER A 100 -7.44 4.46 -14.03
N ARG A 101 -7.02 3.34 -14.60
CA ARG A 101 -6.44 3.31 -15.94
C ARG A 101 -7.43 3.78 -16.99
N ASN A 102 -8.71 3.40 -16.83
CA ASN A 102 -9.74 3.67 -17.83
C ASN A 102 -10.46 5.01 -17.59
N GLU A 103 -10.59 5.44 -16.33
CA GLU A 103 -11.39 6.60 -15.95
C GLU A 103 -10.54 7.80 -15.50
N GLY A 104 -9.21 7.62 -15.33
CA GLY A 104 -8.30 8.66 -14.87
C GLY A 104 -8.43 8.95 -13.37
N PHE A 105 -8.38 10.23 -12.99
CA PHE A 105 -8.56 10.66 -11.60
C PHE A 105 -9.98 10.34 -11.13
N GLN A 106 -10.10 9.65 -10.01
CA GLN A 106 -11.41 9.27 -9.48
C GLN A 106 -11.80 10.08 -8.25
N TYR A 107 -11.08 9.91 -7.14
CA TYR A 107 -11.47 10.56 -5.88
C TYR A 107 -10.35 10.50 -4.83
N PRO A 108 -10.37 11.41 -3.85
CA PRO A 108 -9.59 11.27 -2.64
C PRO A 108 -10.18 10.18 -1.73
N TYR A 109 -9.33 9.59 -0.88
CA TYR A 109 -9.73 8.60 0.12
C TYR A 109 -9.04 8.84 1.45
N ILE A 110 -9.65 8.33 2.51
CA ILE A 110 -9.04 8.19 3.83
C ILE A 110 -8.81 6.70 4.07
N SER A 111 -7.69 6.34 4.69
CA SER A 111 -7.39 4.97 5.08
C SER A 111 -7.08 4.86 6.56
N VAL A 112 -7.53 3.76 7.14
CA VAL A 112 -7.20 3.36 8.51
C VAL A 112 -6.84 1.87 8.47
N GLY A 113 -5.77 1.50 9.15
CA GLY A 113 -5.35 0.13 9.14
C GLY A 113 -4.48 -0.26 10.33
N THR A 114 -4.14 -1.52 10.36
CA THR A 114 -3.26 -2.12 11.36
C THR A 114 -2.28 -3.09 10.72
N ASN A 115 -1.08 -3.13 11.28
CA ASN A 115 -0.09 -4.15 11.01
C ASN A 115 0.09 -5.03 12.25
N PHE A 116 0.09 -6.32 12.05
CA PHE A 116 0.31 -7.35 13.05
C PHE A 116 1.33 -8.35 12.54
N LEU A 117 2.56 -8.34 13.08
CA LEU A 117 3.67 -9.15 12.59
C LEU A 117 3.87 -8.96 11.06
N PHE A 118 3.52 -9.99 10.30
CA PHE A 118 3.57 -10.00 8.84
C PHE A 118 2.19 -9.85 8.17
N LEU A 119 1.14 -9.61 8.96
CA LEU A 119 -0.23 -9.40 8.47
C LEU A 119 -0.58 -7.92 8.50
N PHE A 120 -1.44 -7.49 7.60
CA PHE A 120 -2.07 -6.18 7.67
C PHE A 120 -3.56 -6.26 7.36
N SER A 121 -4.29 -5.30 7.89
CA SER A 121 -5.68 -5.03 7.55
C SER A 121 -5.88 -3.53 7.38
N GLU A 122 -6.61 -3.13 6.35
CA GLU A 122 -6.83 -1.73 6.00
C GLU A 122 -8.23 -1.53 5.46
N ILE A 123 -8.83 -0.41 5.84
CA ILE A 123 -10.10 0.06 5.31
C ILE A 123 -9.85 1.39 4.60
N LEU A 124 -10.29 1.51 3.36
CA LEU A 124 -10.26 2.75 2.60
C LEU A 124 -11.67 3.28 2.44
N TYR A 125 -11.87 4.51 2.87
CA TYR A 125 -13.11 5.24 2.72
C TYR A 125 -12.98 6.24 1.57
N PRO A 126 -13.66 5.99 0.42
CA PRO A 126 -13.68 6.96 -0.67
C PRO A 126 -14.45 8.21 -0.24
N MET A 127 -13.88 9.37 -0.53
CA MET A 127 -14.53 10.68 -0.26
C MET A 127 -15.42 11.09 -1.43
N LYS A 128 -16.16 10.15 -1.99
CA LYS A 128 -17.12 10.35 -3.08
C LYS A 128 -18.40 9.62 -2.72
N SER A 129 -19.52 10.33 -2.81
CA SER A 129 -20.85 9.77 -2.53
C SER A 129 -21.18 8.58 -3.42
N GLY A 130 -21.80 7.54 -2.84
CA GLY A 130 -22.25 6.37 -3.58
C GLY A 130 -21.18 5.29 -3.81
N LEU A 131 -20.00 5.43 -3.21
CA LEU A 131 -18.98 4.39 -3.22
C LEU A 131 -18.86 3.70 -1.87
N ASP A 132 -18.75 2.38 -1.90
CA ASP A 132 -18.55 1.57 -0.71
C ASP A 132 -17.10 1.60 -0.24
N PRO A 133 -16.85 1.47 1.08
CA PRO A 133 -15.52 1.29 1.61
C PRO A 133 -14.85 0.05 1.03
N LYS A 134 -13.56 0.14 0.77
CA LYS A 134 -12.74 -0.99 0.33
C LYS A 134 -12.02 -1.60 1.52
N TYR A 135 -12.05 -2.91 1.61
CA TYR A 135 -11.36 -3.68 2.64
C TYR A 135 -10.18 -4.40 2.03
N ARG A 136 -9.04 -4.30 2.68
CA ARG A 136 -7.82 -5.03 2.32
C ARG A 136 -7.32 -5.77 3.54
N ALA A 137 -6.93 -7.02 3.34
CA ALA A 137 -6.16 -7.76 4.32
C ALA A 137 -5.21 -8.70 3.59
N GLY A 138 -4.06 -8.92 4.16
CA GLY A 138 -3.05 -9.74 3.52
C GLY A 138 -1.73 -9.72 4.27
N PHE A 139 -0.66 -9.92 3.52
CA PHE A 139 0.69 -9.94 4.06
C PHE A 139 1.40 -8.60 3.89
N SER A 140 2.19 -8.25 4.90
CA SER A 140 3.06 -7.08 4.94
C SER A 140 4.47 -7.55 5.27
N ILE A 141 5.37 -7.42 4.32
CA ILE A 141 6.77 -7.82 4.46
C ILE A 141 7.59 -6.55 4.65
N LYS A 142 8.36 -6.52 5.73
CA LYS A 142 9.30 -5.44 6.03
C LYS A 142 10.62 -5.68 5.31
N PHE A 143 11.21 -4.64 4.71
CA PHE A 143 12.53 -4.68 4.06
C PHE A 143 13.32 -3.37 4.29
#